data_b8bb35108470aadca224d1c209f8096d
#
_entry.id   b8bb35108470aadca224d1c209f8096d
#
_cell.length_a   1.000
_cell.length_b   1.000
_cell.length_c   1.000
_cell.angle_alpha   90.00
_cell.angle_beta   90.00
_cell.angle_gamma   90.00
#
_symmetry.space_group_name_H-M   'P 1'
#
loop_
_entity.id
_entity.type
_entity.pdbx_description
1 polymer ?
#
loop_
_entity_poly.entity_id
_entity_poly.type
_entity_poly.pdbx_seq_one_letter_code
_entity_poly.pdbx_strand_id
1 'polypeptide(L)'
;MKKNVKQGPAGNRSMLLIGAAMLATFAPALAQTGAGGELQQKVAAVKQSVAENQQRLHQYQWTETTQLTLKGDPKPPSQSACQYGPDGKVLKSPLGPPPEPPSGGRMKQKIVAKKKEEIKDYMGQVKGLLAMYVPPDPQHMQQAFQLGKVSLNPNPSSGVTQIVFKDYAQTGDQMTISFDTVAKKVSSVNVNTYMDEPKDVVTLAVQFASLPDSTNYVQQTVLDATAKKLVVTTTNSDYRSLGGQ
;
A
#
# COMPACT_ATOMS: atom_id res chain seq x y z
N MET A 1 -50.80 4.06 -10.22
CA MET A 1 -49.58 3.38 -10.69
C MET A 1 -48.38 4.30 -10.37
N LYS A 2 -47.65 4.04 -9.28
CA LYS A 2 -46.45 4.77 -8.91
C LYS A 2 -45.23 3.95 -9.34
N LYS A 3 -44.45 4.48 -10.28
CA LYS A 3 -43.17 3.89 -10.72
C LYS A 3 -42.10 4.21 -9.70
N ASN A 4 -41.59 3.19 -9.00
CA ASN A 4 -40.38 3.27 -8.19
C ASN A 4 -39.15 3.31 -9.11
N VAL A 5 -38.47 4.44 -9.09
CA VAL A 5 -37.14 4.58 -9.69
C VAL A 5 -36.14 4.04 -8.66
N LYS A 6 -35.52 2.87 -8.96
CA LYS A 6 -34.38 2.36 -8.22
C LYS A 6 -33.15 3.20 -8.61
N GLN A 7 -32.66 3.99 -7.69
CA GLN A 7 -31.32 4.58 -7.78
C GLN A 7 -30.29 3.45 -7.55
N GLY A 8 -29.47 3.20 -8.55
CA GLY A 8 -28.31 2.31 -8.46
C GLY A 8 -27.16 2.99 -7.68
N PRO A 9 -26.35 2.21 -6.94
CA PRO A 9 -25.27 2.77 -6.17
C PRO A 9 -24.17 3.33 -7.09
N ALA A 10 -23.82 4.58 -6.86
CA ALA A 10 -22.68 5.25 -7.49
C ALA A 10 -21.40 4.48 -7.18
N GLY A 11 -20.76 3.94 -8.22
CA GLY A 11 -19.50 3.22 -8.11
C GLY A 11 -18.38 4.12 -7.63
N ASN A 12 -17.98 3.93 -6.38
CA ASN A 12 -16.90 4.65 -5.73
C ASN A 12 -15.55 4.16 -6.33
N ARG A 13 -15.01 4.93 -7.28
CA ARG A 13 -13.67 4.72 -7.84
C ARG A 13 -12.63 5.22 -6.85
N SER A 14 -12.28 4.40 -5.87
CA SER A 14 -11.15 4.69 -4.98
C SER A 14 -10.08 3.63 -5.19
N MET A 15 -9.06 4.02 -5.93
CA MET A 15 -7.81 3.27 -6.10
C MET A 15 -6.97 3.36 -4.82
N LEU A 16 -6.15 2.36 -4.60
CA LEU A 16 -5.35 2.06 -3.41
C LEU A 16 -4.81 3.32 -2.70
N LEU A 17 -5.44 3.67 -1.59
CA LEU A 17 -4.99 4.72 -0.69
C LEU A 17 -4.15 4.07 0.40
N ILE A 18 -2.82 4.16 0.28
CA ILE A 18 -1.93 3.98 1.43
C ILE A 18 -1.95 5.32 2.19
N GLY A 19 -3.07 5.60 2.84
CA GLY A 19 -3.21 6.72 3.75
C GLY A 19 -3.14 6.19 5.17
N ALA A 20 -2.05 6.46 5.89
CA ALA A 20 -1.92 6.10 7.28
C ALA A 20 -2.70 7.09 8.15
N ALA A 21 -3.92 6.75 8.55
CA ALA A 21 -4.59 7.39 9.67
C ALA A 21 -4.39 6.49 10.90
N MET A 22 -3.51 6.88 11.83
CA MET A 22 -3.36 6.24 13.12
C MET A 22 -3.43 7.26 14.24
N LEU A 23 -4.55 7.31 14.94
CA LEU A 23 -4.70 7.88 16.27
C LEU A 23 -5.20 6.76 17.18
N ALA A 24 -4.34 6.25 18.05
CA ALA A 24 -4.77 5.49 19.22
C ALA A 24 -3.80 5.74 20.37
N THR A 25 -4.34 6.26 21.44
CA THR A 25 -3.71 6.48 22.74
C THR A 25 -3.31 5.16 23.38
N PHE A 26 -2.01 5.00 23.68
CA PHE A 26 -1.52 3.92 24.54
C PHE A 26 -0.99 4.50 25.83
N ALA A 27 -1.57 4.04 26.95
CA ALA A 27 -1.01 4.22 28.28
C ALA A 27 0.22 3.30 28.47
N PRO A 28 1.33 3.77 29.08
CA PRO A 28 2.46 2.91 29.35
C PRO A 28 2.21 2.07 30.62
N ALA A 29 2.18 0.77 30.46
CA ALA A 29 2.29 -0.14 31.60
C ALA A 29 3.32 -1.22 31.31
N LEU A 30 4.29 -1.30 32.25
CA LEU A 30 5.21 -2.37 32.55
C LEU A 30 6.56 -2.37 31.80
N ALA A 31 7.57 -1.99 32.58
CA ALA A 31 8.96 -2.28 32.35
C ALA A 31 9.18 -3.79 32.25
N GLN A 32 9.47 -4.28 31.04
CA GLN A 32 10.13 -5.56 30.83
C GLN A 32 11.50 -5.29 30.22
N THR A 33 12.52 -5.43 31.06
CA THR A 33 13.92 -5.40 30.70
C THR A 33 14.26 -6.64 29.88
N GLY A 34 14.63 -6.45 28.62
CA GLY A 34 15.00 -7.52 27.70
C GLY A 34 14.68 -7.18 26.23
N ALA A 35 14.86 -8.14 25.36
CA ALA A 35 14.55 -8.03 23.92
C ALA A 35 13.14 -7.51 23.61
N GLY A 36 12.18 -7.70 24.51
CA GLY A 36 10.82 -7.15 24.40
C GLY A 36 10.76 -5.62 24.48
N GLY A 37 11.56 -5.00 25.35
CA GLY A 37 11.59 -3.54 25.49
C GLY A 37 12.20 -2.83 24.27
N GLU A 38 13.24 -3.42 23.70
CA GLU A 38 13.88 -2.87 22.49
C GLU A 38 12.94 -2.93 21.29
N LEU A 39 12.21 -4.03 21.14
CA LEU A 39 11.23 -4.19 20.06
C LEU A 39 10.08 -3.18 20.20
N GLN A 40 9.53 -3.01 21.41
CA GLN A 40 8.48 -2.01 21.66
C GLN A 40 8.95 -0.58 21.33
N GLN A 41 10.18 -0.22 21.71
CA GLN A 41 10.75 1.08 21.39
C GLN A 41 10.91 1.27 19.89
N LYS A 42 11.38 0.26 19.15
CA LYS A 42 11.50 0.34 17.68
C LYS A 42 10.15 0.46 16.99
N VAL A 43 9.16 -0.29 17.43
CA VAL A 43 7.78 -0.21 16.90
C VAL A 43 7.17 1.18 17.19
N ALA A 44 7.38 1.73 18.40
CA ALA A 44 6.92 3.07 18.75
C ALA A 44 7.60 4.16 17.90
N ALA A 45 8.91 4.04 17.67
CA ALA A 45 9.67 4.95 16.82
C ALA A 45 9.18 4.93 15.36
N VAL A 46 8.90 3.73 14.83
CA VAL A 46 8.30 3.59 13.48
C VAL A 46 6.96 4.30 13.41
N LYS A 47 6.08 4.08 14.39
CA LYS A 47 4.75 4.70 14.45
C LYS A 47 4.83 6.22 14.47
N GLN A 48 5.68 6.79 15.33
CA GLN A 48 5.88 8.23 15.42
C GLN A 48 6.42 8.81 14.11
N SER A 49 7.47 8.21 13.57
CA SER A 49 8.07 8.63 12.30
C SER A 49 7.07 8.64 11.14
N VAL A 50 6.20 7.62 11.06
CA VAL A 50 5.15 7.55 10.04
C VAL A 50 4.13 8.67 10.21
N ALA A 51 3.67 8.96 11.44
CA ALA A 51 2.68 10.00 11.70
C ALA A 51 3.21 11.41 11.37
N GLU A 52 4.43 11.73 11.80
CA GLU A 52 5.08 13.02 11.49
C GLU A 52 5.30 13.19 9.98
N ASN A 53 5.73 12.12 9.32
CA ASN A 53 5.97 12.13 7.88
C ASN A 53 4.69 12.34 7.08
N GLN A 54 3.57 11.77 7.52
CA GLN A 54 2.26 11.95 6.89
C GLN A 54 1.87 13.43 6.81
N GLN A 55 2.06 14.19 7.91
CA GLN A 55 1.76 15.63 7.93
C GLN A 55 2.57 16.41 6.90
N ARG A 56 3.86 16.05 6.71
CA ARG A 56 4.72 16.68 5.68
C ARG A 56 4.26 16.31 4.28
N LEU A 57 3.91 15.04 4.03
CA LEU A 57 3.44 14.59 2.71
C LEU A 57 2.17 15.31 2.24
N HIS A 58 1.31 15.77 3.15
CA HIS A 58 0.11 16.54 2.79
C HIS A 58 0.43 17.88 2.10
N GLN A 59 1.67 18.35 2.19
CA GLN A 59 2.13 19.60 1.55
C GLN A 59 2.64 19.38 0.13
N TYR A 60 2.54 18.18 -0.41
CA TYR A 60 3.08 17.83 -1.71
C TYR A 60 2.01 17.36 -2.69
N GLN A 61 2.25 17.66 -3.96
CA GLN A 61 1.65 17.00 -5.10
C GLN A 61 2.73 16.21 -5.85
N TRP A 62 2.34 15.16 -6.58
CA TRP A 62 3.27 14.29 -7.30
C TRP A 62 2.63 13.67 -8.53
N THR A 63 3.45 13.07 -9.39
CA THR A 63 3.01 12.25 -10.50
C THR A 63 3.06 10.78 -10.12
N GLU A 64 1.95 10.07 -10.27
CA GLU A 64 1.88 8.62 -10.13
C GLU A 64 1.83 7.99 -11.53
N THR A 65 2.77 7.09 -11.82
CA THR A 65 2.78 6.25 -13.02
C THR A 65 2.44 4.81 -12.62
N THR A 66 1.36 4.26 -13.20
CA THR A 66 0.96 2.86 -12.98
C THR A 66 1.16 2.06 -14.25
N GLN A 67 1.94 0.97 -14.14
CA GLN A 67 2.19 -0.02 -15.18
C GLN A 67 1.51 -1.32 -14.80
N LEU A 68 0.61 -1.79 -15.66
CA LEU A 68 -0.04 -3.09 -15.55
C LEU A 68 0.62 -4.08 -16.48
N THR A 69 1.02 -5.25 -15.97
CA THR A 69 1.46 -6.40 -16.77
C THR A 69 0.51 -7.56 -16.52
N LEU A 70 -0.08 -8.10 -17.58
CA LEU A 70 -1.01 -9.21 -17.49
C LEU A 70 -0.51 -10.36 -18.35
N LYS A 71 -0.25 -11.52 -17.73
CA LYS A 71 0.30 -12.73 -18.39
C LYS A 71 1.61 -12.46 -19.15
N GLY A 72 2.46 -11.59 -18.59
CA GLY A 72 3.72 -11.17 -19.20
C GLY A 72 3.59 -10.08 -20.28
N ASP A 73 2.37 -9.64 -20.58
CA ASP A 73 2.11 -8.61 -21.59
C ASP A 73 1.89 -7.23 -20.89
N PRO A 74 2.86 -6.30 -20.99
CA PRO A 74 2.73 -4.98 -20.40
C PRO A 74 1.68 -4.15 -21.14
N LYS A 75 0.80 -3.51 -20.40
CA LYS A 75 -0.19 -2.56 -20.94
C LYS A 75 0.42 -1.14 -20.94
N PRO A 76 -0.07 -0.24 -21.79
CA PRO A 76 0.37 1.15 -21.74
C PRO A 76 0.27 1.71 -20.33
N PRO A 77 1.31 2.41 -19.84
CA PRO A 77 1.27 3.01 -18.51
C PRO A 77 0.22 4.12 -18.44
N SER A 78 -0.38 4.29 -17.28
CA SER A 78 -1.27 5.41 -16.98
C SER A 78 -0.59 6.35 -15.99
N GLN A 79 -0.81 7.65 -16.16
CA GLN A 79 -0.28 8.67 -15.27
C GLN A 79 -1.40 9.49 -14.65
N SER A 80 -1.19 9.91 -13.41
CA SER A 80 -2.10 10.77 -12.67
C SER A 80 -1.33 11.80 -11.87
N ALA A 81 -1.83 13.02 -11.85
CA ALA A 81 -1.44 14.00 -10.85
C ALA A 81 -2.14 13.67 -9.54
N CYS A 82 -1.38 13.63 -8.46
CA CYS A 82 -1.83 13.23 -7.14
C CYS A 82 -1.57 14.31 -6.11
N GLN A 83 -2.48 14.45 -5.15
CA GLN A 83 -2.31 15.28 -3.95
C GLN A 83 -3.21 14.76 -2.83
N TYR A 84 -2.94 15.13 -1.59
CA TYR A 84 -3.86 14.82 -0.50
C TYR A 84 -5.03 15.81 -0.47
N GLY A 85 -6.24 15.29 -0.30
CA GLY A 85 -7.44 16.07 -0.03
C GLY A 85 -7.57 16.46 1.44
N PRO A 86 -8.55 17.32 1.77
CA PRO A 86 -8.82 17.73 3.16
C PRO A 86 -9.19 16.57 4.09
N ASP A 87 -9.70 15.48 3.53
CA ASP A 87 -10.07 14.25 4.24
C ASP A 87 -8.88 13.28 4.43
N GLY A 88 -7.66 13.72 4.05
CA GLY A 88 -6.43 12.91 4.12
C GLY A 88 -6.34 11.82 3.05
N LYS A 89 -7.29 11.77 2.11
CA LYS A 89 -7.24 10.82 0.99
C LYS A 89 -6.51 11.41 -0.20
N VAL A 90 -5.86 10.54 -0.98
CA VAL A 90 -5.21 10.97 -2.22
C VAL A 90 -6.27 11.23 -3.30
N LEU A 91 -6.28 12.44 -3.80
CA LEU A 91 -7.02 12.84 -5.00
C LEU A 91 -6.14 12.54 -6.21
N LYS A 92 -6.72 11.90 -7.22
CA LYS A 92 -6.02 11.53 -8.46
C LYS A 92 -6.74 12.13 -9.66
N SER A 93 -6.00 12.91 -10.45
CA SER A 93 -6.45 13.48 -11.72
C SER A 93 -5.65 12.84 -12.86
N PRO A 94 -6.27 12.08 -13.77
CA PRO A 94 -5.57 11.45 -14.89
C PRO A 94 -4.81 12.48 -15.72
N LEU A 95 -3.57 12.14 -16.11
CA LEU A 95 -2.75 12.89 -17.05
C LEU A 95 -2.79 12.15 -18.39
N GLY A 96 -3.18 12.85 -19.45
CA GLY A 96 -3.29 12.30 -20.80
C GLY A 96 -4.72 11.98 -21.25
N PRO A 97 -4.87 11.58 -22.52
CA PRO A 97 -6.18 11.29 -23.10
C PRO A 97 -6.81 10.04 -22.48
N PRO A 98 -8.15 9.95 -22.43
CA PRO A 98 -8.82 8.72 -22.03
C PRO A 98 -8.35 7.52 -22.87
N PRO A 99 -8.27 6.31 -22.29
CA PRO A 99 -7.93 5.11 -23.05
C PRO A 99 -8.88 4.94 -24.25
N GLU A 100 -8.31 4.66 -25.41
CA GLU A 100 -9.11 4.39 -26.60
C GLU A 100 -10.03 3.16 -26.36
N PRO A 101 -11.29 3.21 -26.84
CA PRO A 101 -12.16 2.07 -26.76
C PRO A 101 -11.59 0.91 -27.58
N PRO A 102 -11.76 -0.36 -27.12
CA PRO A 102 -11.22 -1.49 -27.82
C PRO A 102 -11.77 -1.58 -29.24
N SER A 103 -10.89 -1.62 -30.23
CA SER A 103 -11.23 -1.80 -31.63
C SER A 103 -11.69 -3.25 -31.88
N GLY A 104 -12.77 -3.40 -32.65
CA GLY A 104 -13.29 -4.72 -33.05
C GLY A 104 -14.81 -4.83 -33.05
N GLY A 105 -15.34 -5.89 -33.68
CA GLY A 105 -16.77 -6.13 -33.74
C GLY A 105 -17.42 -6.36 -32.37
N ARG A 106 -18.77 -6.20 -32.28
CA ARG A 106 -19.57 -6.28 -31.05
C ARG A 106 -19.24 -7.47 -30.15
N MET A 107 -18.94 -8.63 -30.74
CA MET A 107 -18.62 -9.87 -29.99
C MET A 107 -17.26 -9.77 -29.31
N LYS A 108 -16.25 -9.25 -30.01
CA LYS A 108 -14.90 -9.02 -29.47
C LYS A 108 -14.93 -7.98 -28.35
N GLN A 109 -15.68 -6.91 -28.50
CA GLN A 109 -15.88 -5.87 -27.47
C GLN A 109 -16.51 -6.45 -26.20
N LYS A 110 -17.54 -7.33 -26.32
CA LYS A 110 -18.14 -8.00 -25.16
C LYS A 110 -17.15 -8.89 -24.41
N ILE A 111 -16.31 -9.66 -25.11
CA ILE A 111 -15.30 -10.52 -24.48
C ILE A 111 -14.26 -9.68 -23.75
N VAL A 112 -13.78 -8.59 -24.38
CA VAL A 112 -12.82 -7.67 -23.76
C VAL A 112 -13.42 -7.00 -22.53
N ALA A 113 -14.67 -6.54 -22.61
CA ALA A 113 -15.37 -5.92 -21.48
C ALA A 113 -15.53 -6.90 -20.30
N LYS A 114 -15.92 -8.15 -20.57
CA LYS A 114 -16.03 -9.18 -19.53
C LYS A 114 -14.69 -9.47 -18.85
N LYS A 115 -13.62 -9.65 -19.61
CA LYS A 115 -12.27 -9.85 -19.06
C LYS A 115 -11.79 -8.65 -18.24
N LYS A 116 -12.10 -7.43 -18.68
CA LYS A 116 -11.75 -6.21 -17.93
C LYS A 116 -12.51 -6.14 -16.61
N GLU A 117 -13.77 -6.53 -16.57
CA GLU A 117 -14.57 -6.59 -15.34
C GLU A 117 -14.04 -7.67 -14.38
N GLU A 118 -13.74 -8.88 -14.87
CA GLU A 118 -13.14 -9.96 -14.06
C GLU A 118 -11.80 -9.52 -13.40
N ILE A 119 -10.93 -8.82 -14.14
CA ILE A 119 -9.69 -8.30 -13.59
C ILE A 119 -9.97 -7.19 -12.56
N LYS A 120 -10.93 -6.32 -12.83
CA LYS A 120 -11.30 -5.24 -11.92
C LYS A 120 -11.85 -5.79 -10.60
N ASP A 121 -12.71 -6.81 -10.66
CA ASP A 121 -13.27 -7.47 -9.49
C ASP A 121 -12.17 -8.16 -8.67
N TYR A 122 -11.29 -8.90 -9.33
CA TYR A 122 -10.14 -9.53 -8.69
C TYR A 122 -9.21 -8.48 -8.04
N MET A 123 -8.92 -7.38 -8.72
CA MET A 123 -8.15 -6.28 -8.14
C MET A 123 -8.85 -5.63 -6.94
N GLY A 124 -10.18 -5.61 -6.94
CA GLY A 124 -10.95 -5.18 -5.77
C GLY A 124 -10.73 -6.08 -4.56
N GLN A 125 -10.73 -7.39 -4.77
CA GLN A 125 -10.46 -8.38 -3.73
C GLN A 125 -9.01 -8.29 -3.22
N VAL A 126 -8.03 -8.26 -4.12
CA VAL A 126 -6.61 -8.06 -3.76
C VAL A 126 -6.41 -6.78 -2.95
N LYS A 127 -7.08 -5.70 -3.34
CA LYS A 127 -7.04 -4.44 -2.58
C LYS A 127 -7.60 -4.60 -1.17
N GLY A 128 -8.72 -5.34 -1.02
CA GLY A 128 -9.30 -5.66 0.29
C GLY A 128 -8.32 -6.47 1.16
N LEU A 129 -7.67 -7.47 0.57
CA LEU A 129 -6.63 -8.26 1.24
C LEU A 129 -5.47 -7.38 1.72
N LEU A 130 -4.90 -6.57 0.82
CA LEU A 130 -3.74 -5.74 1.14
C LEU A 130 -4.05 -4.62 2.15
N ALA A 131 -5.31 -4.19 2.25
CA ALA A 131 -5.74 -3.24 3.26
C ALA A 131 -5.59 -3.76 4.71
N MET A 132 -5.44 -5.07 4.90
CA MET A 132 -5.13 -5.67 6.20
C MET A 132 -3.66 -5.49 6.61
N TYR A 133 -2.78 -5.17 5.65
CA TYR A 133 -1.34 -5.05 5.87
C TYR A 133 -0.84 -3.61 5.77
N VAL A 134 -1.46 -2.78 4.96
CA VAL A 134 -0.99 -1.42 4.70
C VAL A 134 -2.16 -0.43 4.71
N PRO A 135 -2.16 0.50 5.69
CA PRO A 135 -1.19 0.66 6.75
C PRO A 135 -1.23 -0.50 7.76
N PRO A 136 -0.09 -0.84 8.39
CA PRO A 136 -0.07 -1.91 9.40
C PRO A 136 -1.01 -1.59 10.57
N ASP A 137 -1.86 -2.54 10.94
CA ASP A 137 -2.77 -2.39 12.07
C ASP A 137 -2.02 -2.56 13.40
N PRO A 138 -2.06 -1.57 14.31
CA PRO A 138 -1.39 -1.65 15.61
C PRO A 138 -1.87 -2.79 16.49
N GLN A 139 -3.14 -3.19 16.39
CA GLN A 139 -3.69 -4.28 17.17
C GLN A 139 -3.13 -5.62 16.68
N HIS A 140 -3.10 -5.85 15.36
CA HIS A 140 -2.47 -7.02 14.77
C HIS A 140 -0.97 -7.08 15.09
N MET A 141 -0.26 -5.96 15.03
CA MET A 141 1.15 -5.91 15.41
C MET A 141 1.36 -6.30 16.88
N GLN A 142 0.53 -5.79 17.78
CA GLN A 142 0.60 -6.11 19.21
C GLN A 142 0.26 -7.58 19.47
N GLN A 143 -0.76 -8.12 18.81
CA GLN A 143 -1.13 -9.53 18.92
C GLN A 143 -0.02 -10.45 18.42
N ALA A 144 0.56 -10.16 17.25
CA ALA A 144 1.70 -10.92 16.73
C ALA A 144 2.89 -10.90 17.71
N PHE A 145 3.13 -9.74 18.35
CA PHE A 145 4.16 -9.63 19.38
C PHE A 145 3.86 -10.51 20.61
N GLN A 146 2.64 -10.44 21.15
CA GLN A 146 2.22 -11.25 22.31
C GLN A 146 2.31 -12.75 22.05
N LEU A 147 2.07 -13.15 20.79
CA LEU A 147 2.16 -14.55 20.36
C LEU A 147 3.58 -15.00 20.00
N GLY A 148 4.59 -14.13 20.16
CA GLY A 148 5.99 -14.46 19.80
C GLY A 148 6.22 -14.61 18.30
N LYS A 149 5.34 -14.07 17.46
CA LYS A 149 5.40 -14.15 15.98
C LYS A 149 6.15 -12.98 15.34
N VAL A 150 6.88 -12.21 16.13
CA VAL A 150 7.69 -11.08 15.68
C VAL A 150 9.16 -11.37 15.91
N SER A 151 9.98 -11.13 14.90
CA SER A 151 11.44 -11.22 15.01
C SER A 151 12.12 -9.96 14.50
N LEU A 152 13.29 -9.66 15.09
CA LEU A 152 14.17 -8.58 14.65
C LEU A 152 15.40 -9.18 13.98
N ASN A 153 15.68 -8.70 12.79
CA ASN A 153 16.89 -9.05 12.04
C ASN A 153 17.71 -7.77 11.79
N PRO A 154 18.57 -7.37 12.73
CA PRO A 154 19.42 -6.22 12.54
C PRO A 154 20.50 -6.51 11.50
N ASN A 155 20.76 -5.55 10.64
CA ASN A 155 21.92 -5.56 9.75
C ASN A 155 22.86 -4.38 10.13
N PRO A 156 23.87 -4.64 10.95
CA PRO A 156 24.77 -3.58 11.43
C PRO A 156 25.53 -2.87 10.30
N SER A 157 25.81 -3.56 9.20
CA SER A 157 26.57 -3.00 8.08
C SER A 157 25.79 -1.96 7.30
N SER A 158 24.46 -2.03 7.26
CA SER A 158 23.59 -1.10 6.55
C SER A 158 22.83 -0.14 7.44
N GLY A 159 22.87 -0.33 8.77
CA GLY A 159 22.03 0.43 9.71
C GLY A 159 20.53 0.11 9.59
N VAL A 160 20.15 -0.94 8.86
CA VAL A 160 18.76 -1.33 8.68
C VAL A 160 18.40 -2.47 9.61
N THR A 161 17.27 -2.36 10.29
CA THR A 161 16.66 -3.46 11.04
C THR A 161 15.38 -3.91 10.35
N GLN A 162 15.27 -5.20 10.08
CA GLN A 162 14.02 -5.79 9.61
C GLN A 162 13.19 -6.26 10.79
N ILE A 163 11.92 -5.85 10.82
CA ILE A 163 10.91 -6.33 11.76
C ILE A 163 10.02 -7.27 10.96
N VAL A 164 10.07 -8.55 11.28
CA VAL A 164 9.33 -9.61 10.57
C VAL A 164 8.17 -10.06 11.42
N PHE A 165 6.97 -9.97 10.88
CA PHE A 165 5.72 -10.44 11.45
C PHE A 165 5.29 -11.69 10.69
N LYS A 166 5.16 -12.83 11.39
CA LYS A 166 4.62 -14.07 10.83
C LYS A 166 3.17 -14.24 11.25
N ASP A 167 2.36 -14.84 10.39
CA ASP A 167 0.91 -15.00 10.59
C ASP A 167 0.26 -13.70 11.05
N TYR A 168 0.53 -12.61 10.32
CA TYR A 168 0.13 -11.26 10.70
C TYR A 168 -1.39 -11.05 10.58
N ALA A 169 -1.98 -11.38 9.44
CA ALA A 169 -3.41 -11.28 9.18
C ALA A 169 -4.05 -12.65 8.92
N GLN A 170 -3.27 -13.60 8.41
CA GLN A 170 -3.73 -14.99 8.19
C GLN A 170 -2.57 -15.97 8.34
N THR A 171 -2.91 -17.24 8.60
CA THR A 171 -1.91 -18.29 8.83
C THR A 171 -1.01 -18.46 7.61
N GLY A 172 0.30 -18.46 7.82
CA GLY A 172 1.32 -18.66 6.78
C GLY A 172 1.70 -17.39 6.01
N ASP A 173 1.09 -16.25 6.31
CA ASP A 173 1.53 -14.97 5.75
C ASP A 173 2.76 -14.40 6.47
N GLN A 174 3.35 -13.40 5.85
CA GLN A 174 4.46 -12.66 6.44
C GLN A 174 4.43 -11.20 5.98
N MET A 175 4.61 -10.29 6.94
CA MET A 175 4.92 -8.89 6.67
C MET A 175 6.30 -8.56 7.22
N THR A 176 7.13 -7.89 6.42
CA THR A 176 8.46 -7.43 6.81
C THR A 176 8.56 -5.92 6.65
N ILE A 177 8.88 -5.22 7.72
CA ILE A 177 9.14 -3.78 7.71
C ILE A 177 10.65 -3.58 7.88
N SER A 178 11.30 -2.93 6.91
CA SER A 178 12.69 -2.51 7.01
C SER A 178 12.76 -1.08 7.53
N PHE A 179 13.45 -0.88 8.62
CA PHE A 179 13.61 0.40 9.29
C PHE A 179 15.08 0.81 9.33
N ASP A 180 15.40 1.95 8.74
CA ASP A 180 16.70 2.59 8.85
C ASP A 180 16.81 3.24 10.23
N THR A 181 17.70 2.70 11.07
CA THR A 181 17.88 3.13 12.45
C THR A 181 18.65 4.44 12.56
N VAL A 182 19.43 4.80 11.54
CA VAL A 182 20.19 6.04 11.46
C VAL A 182 19.28 7.18 11.03
N ALA A 183 18.59 7.00 9.89
CA ALA A 183 17.67 8.00 9.37
C ALA A 183 16.32 8.01 10.13
N LYS A 184 16.05 7.01 11.00
CA LYS A 184 14.80 6.80 11.74
C LYS A 184 13.57 6.76 10.82
N LYS A 185 13.67 6.04 9.72
CA LYS A 185 12.67 5.98 8.66
C LYS A 185 12.40 4.55 8.21
N VAL A 186 11.17 4.29 7.77
CA VAL A 186 10.85 3.06 7.03
C VAL A 186 11.48 3.16 5.65
N SER A 187 12.25 2.14 5.26
CA SER A 187 12.88 2.03 3.94
C SER A 187 12.13 1.10 3.00
N SER A 188 11.48 0.05 3.53
CA SER A 188 10.60 -0.81 2.75
C SER A 188 9.56 -1.53 3.60
N VAL A 189 8.47 -1.94 2.95
CA VAL A 189 7.49 -2.89 3.48
C VAL A 189 7.29 -3.98 2.44
N ASN A 190 7.44 -5.23 2.86
CA ASN A 190 7.20 -6.40 2.01
C ASN A 190 6.13 -7.28 2.66
N VAL A 191 5.15 -7.69 1.86
CA VAL A 191 4.08 -8.60 2.27
C VAL A 191 4.13 -9.82 1.37
N ASN A 192 4.05 -11.00 1.96
CA ASN A 192 3.83 -12.26 1.27
C ASN A 192 2.58 -12.89 1.89
N THR A 193 1.54 -13.02 1.10
CA THR A 193 0.24 -13.53 1.52
C THR A 193 -0.44 -14.29 0.38
N TYR A 194 -1.70 -14.65 0.51
CA TYR A 194 -2.47 -15.35 -0.50
C TYR A 194 -3.94 -14.93 -0.46
N MET A 195 -4.68 -15.16 -1.54
CA MET A 195 -6.11 -14.85 -1.61
C MET A 195 -6.93 -15.92 -0.88
N ASP A 196 -7.51 -16.86 -1.60
CA ASP A 196 -8.42 -17.87 -1.04
C ASP A 196 -7.67 -19.12 -0.57
N GLU A 197 -6.57 -19.48 -1.24
CA GLU A 197 -5.78 -20.66 -0.96
C GLU A 197 -4.28 -20.33 -0.95
N PRO A 198 -3.44 -21.02 -0.15
CA PRO A 198 -2.00 -20.76 -0.03
C PRO A 198 -1.23 -20.79 -1.36
N LYS A 199 -1.76 -21.46 -2.39
CA LYS A 199 -1.18 -21.45 -3.75
C LYS A 199 -1.49 -20.18 -4.55
N ASP A 200 -2.51 -19.42 -4.17
CA ASP A 200 -2.87 -18.15 -4.81
C ASP A 200 -2.09 -17.00 -4.17
N VAL A 201 -0.78 -17.05 -4.34
CA VAL A 201 0.16 -16.13 -3.72
C VAL A 201 -0.04 -14.70 -4.23
N VAL A 202 -0.07 -13.76 -3.29
CA VAL A 202 -0.06 -12.31 -3.53
C VAL A 202 1.12 -11.71 -2.77
N THR A 203 2.00 -11.00 -3.47
CA THR A 203 3.10 -10.25 -2.84
C THR A 203 2.94 -8.77 -3.08
N LEU A 204 3.34 -7.98 -2.08
CA LEU A 204 3.44 -6.53 -2.17
C LEU A 204 4.84 -6.11 -1.72
N ALA A 205 5.55 -5.39 -2.56
CA ALA A 205 6.80 -4.73 -2.22
C ALA A 205 6.62 -3.22 -2.32
N VAL A 206 6.86 -2.52 -1.21
CA VAL A 206 6.81 -1.05 -1.13
C VAL A 206 8.19 -0.54 -0.81
N GLN A 207 8.72 0.33 -1.64
CA GLN A 207 9.99 1.01 -1.44
C GLN A 207 9.77 2.48 -1.15
N PHE A 208 10.50 3.01 -0.19
CA PHE A 208 10.46 4.40 0.20
C PHE A 208 11.74 5.12 -0.22
N ALA A 209 11.60 6.41 -0.54
CA ALA A 209 12.70 7.34 -0.73
C ALA A 209 12.44 8.63 0.05
N SER A 210 13.42 9.51 0.12
CA SER A 210 13.29 10.78 0.83
C SER A 210 13.43 11.95 -0.12
N LEU A 211 12.59 12.95 0.07
CA LEU A 211 12.74 14.27 -0.53
C LEU A 211 13.89 15.05 0.13
N PRO A 212 14.36 16.17 -0.46
CA PRO A 212 15.44 16.97 0.09
C PRO A 212 15.19 17.50 1.52
N ASP A 213 13.93 17.74 1.89
CA ASP A 213 13.51 18.13 3.24
C ASP A 213 13.41 16.94 4.21
N SER A 214 13.88 15.79 3.80
CA SER A 214 13.79 14.54 4.55
C SER A 214 12.39 13.95 4.67
N THR A 215 11.39 14.44 3.95
CA THR A 215 10.07 13.81 3.87
C THR A 215 10.18 12.46 3.18
N ASN A 216 9.73 11.40 3.86
CA ASN A 216 9.74 10.04 3.32
C ASN A 216 8.48 9.81 2.48
N TYR A 217 8.63 9.23 1.28
CA TYR A 217 7.52 8.95 0.38
C TYR A 217 7.62 7.55 -0.22
N VAL A 218 6.51 6.99 -0.65
CA VAL A 218 6.49 5.76 -1.42
C VAL A 218 7.03 6.06 -2.81
N GLN A 219 8.22 5.55 -3.11
CA GLN A 219 8.84 5.69 -4.42
C GLN A 219 8.25 4.69 -5.41
N GLN A 220 8.16 3.43 -5.00
CA GLN A 220 7.66 2.37 -5.84
C GLN A 220 6.84 1.37 -5.03
N THR A 221 5.80 0.86 -5.67
CA THR A 221 5.01 -0.27 -5.18
C THR A 221 4.93 -1.32 -6.29
N VAL A 222 5.24 -2.56 -5.96
CA VAL A 222 5.08 -3.70 -6.87
C VAL A 222 4.14 -4.70 -6.21
N LEU A 223 2.99 -4.90 -6.83
CA LEU A 223 2.04 -5.94 -6.50
C LEU A 223 2.18 -7.08 -7.52
N ASP A 224 2.36 -8.31 -7.07
CA ASP A 224 2.31 -9.51 -7.90
C ASP A 224 1.23 -10.46 -7.37
N ALA A 225 0.28 -10.80 -8.24
CA ALA A 225 -0.79 -11.74 -7.99
C ALA A 225 -0.66 -12.93 -8.96
N THR A 226 0.03 -13.99 -8.49
CA THR A 226 0.54 -15.07 -9.31
C THR A 226 -0.54 -15.89 -10.01
N ALA A 227 -1.69 -16.15 -9.36
CA ALA A 227 -2.80 -16.94 -9.94
C ALA A 227 -3.38 -16.29 -11.19
N LYS A 228 -3.38 -14.97 -11.29
CA LYS A 228 -3.84 -14.24 -12.48
C LYS A 228 -2.70 -13.81 -13.39
N LYS A 229 -1.43 -14.11 -13.03
CA LYS A 229 -0.23 -13.61 -13.73
C LYS A 229 -0.32 -12.10 -13.93
N LEU A 230 -0.66 -11.40 -12.84
CA LEU A 230 -0.93 -9.98 -12.81
C LEU A 230 0.14 -9.29 -11.97
N VAL A 231 0.88 -8.36 -12.59
CA VAL A 231 1.82 -7.48 -11.90
C VAL A 231 1.38 -6.04 -12.09
N VAL A 232 1.32 -5.28 -10.99
CA VAL A 232 1.05 -3.84 -11.00
C VAL A 232 2.24 -3.14 -10.37
N THR A 233 2.92 -2.32 -11.14
CA THR A 233 3.99 -1.45 -10.65
C THR A 233 3.47 -0.02 -10.62
N THR A 234 3.57 0.62 -9.47
CA THR A 234 3.25 2.05 -9.30
C THR A 234 4.52 2.77 -8.89
N THR A 235 4.86 3.83 -9.59
CA THR A 235 6.02 4.70 -9.30
C THR A 235 5.53 6.12 -9.08
N ASN A 236 5.98 6.74 -7.99
CA ASN A 236 5.69 8.14 -7.67
C ASN A 236 6.93 8.99 -7.90
N SER A 237 6.77 10.08 -8.65
CA SER A 237 7.84 11.00 -9.05
C SER A 237 7.38 12.46 -9.03
N ASP A 238 8.29 13.38 -9.33
CA ASP A 238 8.00 14.80 -9.56
C ASP A 238 7.25 15.46 -8.39
N TYR A 239 7.70 15.17 -7.16
CA TYR A 239 7.13 15.79 -5.98
C TYR A 239 7.39 17.31 -5.98
N ARG A 240 6.31 18.09 -5.78
CA ARG A 240 6.35 19.55 -5.71
C ARG A 240 5.57 20.02 -4.49
N SER A 241 6.13 20.95 -3.73
CA SER A 241 5.43 21.57 -2.59
C SER A 241 4.24 22.41 -3.08
N LEU A 242 3.10 22.28 -2.41
CA LEU A 242 1.90 23.10 -2.66
C LEU A 242 2.03 24.54 -2.13
N GLY A 243 3.00 24.79 -1.25
CA GLY A 243 3.26 26.12 -0.64
C GLY A 243 4.45 26.87 -1.22
N GLY A 244 5.08 26.38 -2.30
CA GLY A 244 6.26 26.98 -2.91
C GLY A 244 5.95 27.73 -4.19
N GLN A 245 5.79 29.04 -4.13
CA GLN A 245 6.26 29.99 -5.14
C GLN A 245 7.59 30.53 -4.69
#